data_749dca6736a8c0025566d03c74d5597c
#
_entry.id   749dca6736a8c0025566d03c74d5597c
#
_cell.length_a   1.000
_cell.length_b   1.000
_cell.length_c   1.000
_cell.angle_alpha   90.00
_cell.angle_beta   90.00
_cell.angle_gamma   90.00
#
_symmetry.space_group_name_H-M   'P 1'
#
loop_
_entity.id
_entity.type
_entity.pdbx_description
1 polymer ?
#
loop_
_entity_poly.entity_id
_entity_poly.type
_entity_poly.pdbx_seq_one_letter_code
_entity_poly.pdbx_strand_id
1 'polypeptide(L)'
;MDGFKLVSQYKPMGDQPEAIDSLVSGIENGLDEQVLLGVTGSGKTFTMANVIARINRPTLVLAHNKTLAAQLCSEFREFFPENAVEYFVSYYDYYQPEAYIPHTDTFIEKDSSINDEIERLIVYGTI
;
A
#
# COMPACT_ATOMS: atom_id res chain seq x y z
N MET A 1 -12.28 13.31 9.45
CA MET A 1 -11.05 12.64 9.13
C MET A 1 -10.72 12.77 7.66
N ASP A 2 -9.51 13.16 7.35
CA ASP A 2 -9.20 13.59 5.99
C ASP A 2 -8.91 12.47 5.01
N GLY A 3 -8.68 11.27 5.45
CA GLY A 3 -8.41 10.15 4.56
C GLY A 3 -7.08 10.26 3.81
N PHE A 4 -6.96 9.49 2.75
CA PHE A 4 -5.74 9.49 1.96
C PHE A 4 -5.63 10.74 1.10
N LYS A 5 -4.47 11.37 1.16
CA LYS A 5 -4.19 12.56 0.38
C LYS A 5 -3.02 12.30 -0.56
N LEU A 6 -3.34 12.13 -1.83
CA LEU A 6 -2.35 11.89 -2.87
C LEU A 6 -1.67 13.19 -3.26
N VAL A 7 -0.34 13.19 -3.21
CA VAL A 7 0.48 14.32 -3.62
C VAL A 7 1.41 13.86 -4.74
N SER A 8 1.30 14.47 -5.91
CA SER A 8 2.14 14.11 -7.04
C SER A 8 2.25 15.28 -8.01
N GLN A 9 3.42 15.39 -8.65
CA GLN A 9 3.62 16.33 -9.76
C GLN A 9 3.01 15.77 -11.04
N TYR A 10 2.69 14.50 -11.07
CA TYR A 10 2.19 13.83 -12.26
C TYR A 10 0.69 13.76 -12.22
N LYS A 11 0.08 13.72 -13.39
CA LYS A 11 -1.34 13.46 -13.56
C LYS A 11 -1.50 12.15 -14.31
N PRO A 12 -2.59 11.42 -14.10
CA PRO A 12 -2.84 10.22 -14.87
C PRO A 12 -2.82 10.50 -16.37
N MET A 13 -2.09 9.68 -17.11
CA MET A 13 -1.90 9.86 -18.55
C MET A 13 -2.14 8.55 -19.28
N GLY A 14 -2.35 8.64 -20.60
CA GLY A 14 -2.57 7.48 -21.44
C GLY A 14 -3.79 6.70 -20.99
N ASP A 15 -3.61 5.42 -20.74
CA ASP A 15 -4.70 4.54 -20.30
C ASP A 15 -4.94 4.57 -18.79
N GLN A 16 -4.14 5.33 -18.05
CA GLN A 16 -4.25 5.36 -16.59
C GLN A 16 -5.60 5.89 -16.09
N PRO A 17 -6.15 7.00 -16.63
CA PRO A 17 -7.46 7.47 -16.16
C PRO A 17 -8.55 6.42 -16.30
N GLU A 18 -8.58 5.72 -17.41
CA GLU A 18 -9.56 4.68 -17.65
C GLU A 18 -9.37 3.50 -16.71
N ALA A 19 -8.12 3.10 -16.49
CA ALA A 19 -7.80 2.01 -15.57
C ALA A 19 -8.20 2.37 -14.14
N ILE A 20 -7.92 3.58 -13.71
CA ILE A 20 -8.29 4.06 -12.38
C ILE A 20 -9.82 4.02 -12.22
N ASP A 21 -10.55 4.59 -13.17
CA ASP A 21 -12.00 4.62 -13.11
C ASP A 21 -12.59 3.21 -13.08
N SER A 22 -12.05 2.31 -13.87
CA SER A 22 -12.52 0.93 -13.94
C SER A 22 -12.29 0.20 -12.62
N LEU A 23 -11.10 0.35 -12.05
CA LEU A 23 -10.77 -0.31 -10.79
C LEU A 23 -11.60 0.22 -9.63
N VAL A 24 -11.75 1.54 -9.56
CA VAL A 24 -12.56 2.17 -8.51
C VAL A 24 -14.01 1.72 -8.63
N SER A 25 -14.56 1.77 -9.83
CA SER A 25 -15.93 1.34 -10.08
C SER A 25 -16.13 -0.12 -9.71
N GLY A 26 -15.16 -0.97 -10.05
CA GLY A 26 -15.23 -2.39 -9.69
C GLY A 26 -15.31 -2.60 -8.20
N ILE A 27 -14.47 -1.89 -7.44
CA ILE A 27 -14.47 -2.01 -5.98
C ILE A 27 -15.80 -1.49 -5.40
N GLU A 28 -16.28 -0.37 -5.88
CA GLU A 28 -17.53 0.21 -5.39
C GLU A 28 -18.73 -0.67 -5.71
N ASN A 29 -18.66 -1.42 -6.80
CA ASN A 29 -19.71 -2.33 -7.19
C ASN A 29 -19.58 -3.73 -6.60
N GLY A 30 -18.63 -3.91 -5.70
CA GLY A 30 -18.50 -5.15 -4.94
C GLY A 30 -17.74 -6.27 -5.61
N LEU A 31 -16.92 -5.95 -6.62
CA LEU A 31 -16.05 -6.96 -7.20
C LEU A 31 -14.98 -7.36 -6.19
N ASP A 32 -14.86 -8.67 -5.97
CA ASP A 32 -13.89 -9.20 -5.02
C ASP A 32 -12.47 -9.19 -5.56
N GLU A 33 -12.31 -9.33 -6.87
CA GLU A 33 -11.00 -9.43 -7.51
C GLU A 33 -10.97 -8.67 -8.81
N GLN A 34 -9.83 -8.04 -9.07
CA GLN A 34 -9.56 -7.36 -10.33
C GLN A 34 -8.09 -7.50 -10.66
N VAL A 35 -7.74 -7.42 -11.93
CA VAL A 35 -6.36 -7.51 -12.37
C VAL A 35 -6.02 -6.28 -13.19
N LEU A 36 -4.90 -5.63 -12.83
CA LEU A 36 -4.35 -4.53 -13.60
C LEU A 36 -3.13 -5.05 -14.36
N LEU A 37 -3.23 -5.06 -15.68
CA LEU A 37 -2.12 -5.48 -16.53
C LEU A 37 -1.42 -4.26 -17.09
N GLY A 38 -0.10 -4.29 -17.04
CA GLY A 38 0.70 -3.22 -17.61
C GLY A 38 2.14 -3.67 -17.69
N VAL A 39 2.84 -3.14 -18.67
CA VAL A 39 4.27 -3.43 -18.81
C VAL A 39 5.06 -2.63 -17.78
N THR A 40 6.30 -3.04 -17.55
CA THR A 40 7.22 -2.32 -16.68
C THR A 40 7.34 -0.88 -17.16
N GLY A 41 7.25 0.07 -16.24
CA GLY A 41 7.32 1.48 -16.59
C GLY A 41 6.00 2.09 -17.03
N SER A 42 4.90 1.34 -16.98
CA SER A 42 3.59 1.85 -17.35
C SER A 42 2.94 2.72 -16.26
N GLY A 43 3.57 2.82 -15.12
CA GLY A 43 3.04 3.61 -14.02
C GLY A 43 1.97 2.89 -13.19
N LYS A 44 2.09 1.57 -13.05
CA LYS A 44 1.12 0.81 -12.27
C LYS A 44 1.04 1.27 -10.81
N THR A 45 2.18 1.59 -10.21
CA THR A 45 2.19 2.06 -8.82
C THR A 45 1.43 3.37 -8.68
N PHE A 46 1.64 4.30 -9.60
CA PHE A 46 0.91 5.57 -9.60
C PHE A 46 -0.58 5.35 -9.82
N THR A 47 -0.93 4.44 -10.72
CA THR A 47 -2.32 4.06 -10.95
C THR A 47 -2.95 3.55 -9.67
N MET A 48 -2.27 2.64 -8.97
CA MET A 48 -2.78 2.10 -7.71
C MET A 48 -2.86 3.17 -6.62
N ALA A 49 -1.92 4.09 -6.55
CA ALA A 49 -2.00 5.20 -5.60
C ALA A 49 -3.26 6.02 -5.82
N ASN A 50 -3.61 6.28 -7.08
CA ASN A 50 -4.85 6.99 -7.39
C ASN A 50 -6.10 6.20 -6.97
N VAL A 51 -6.09 4.89 -7.18
CA VAL A 51 -7.20 4.04 -6.74
C VAL A 51 -7.34 4.09 -5.22
N ILE A 52 -6.24 3.94 -4.51
CA ILE A 52 -6.23 3.97 -3.04
C ILE A 52 -6.79 5.30 -2.52
N ALA A 53 -6.35 6.41 -3.12
CA ALA A 53 -6.82 7.73 -2.71
C ALA A 53 -8.32 7.89 -2.93
N ARG A 54 -8.84 7.39 -4.04
CA ARG A 54 -10.26 7.53 -4.37
C ARG A 54 -11.16 6.62 -3.54
N ILE A 55 -10.70 5.40 -3.27
CA ILE A 55 -11.45 4.45 -2.44
C ILE A 55 -11.42 4.87 -0.97
N ASN A 56 -10.31 5.41 -0.54
CA ASN A 56 -10.15 5.93 0.81
C ASN A 56 -10.41 4.88 1.90
N ARG A 57 -9.82 3.72 1.74
CA ARG A 57 -9.91 2.62 2.70
C ARG A 57 -8.53 2.14 3.10
N PRO A 58 -8.38 1.61 4.31
CA PRO A 58 -7.12 0.96 4.69
C PRO A 58 -6.74 -0.08 3.66
N THR A 59 -5.47 -0.10 3.29
CA THR A 59 -4.99 -0.91 2.17
C THR A 59 -3.77 -1.71 2.57
N LEU A 60 -3.75 -2.97 2.18
CA LEU A 60 -2.59 -3.84 2.36
C LEU A 60 -2.00 -4.16 1.00
N VAL A 61 -0.72 -3.89 0.84
CA VAL A 61 0.02 -4.18 -0.39
C VAL A 61 0.97 -5.35 -0.13
N LEU A 62 0.79 -6.42 -0.86
CA LEU A 62 1.64 -7.61 -0.74
C LEU A 62 2.63 -7.66 -1.89
N ALA A 63 3.91 -7.81 -1.55
CA ALA A 63 4.96 -7.97 -2.55
C ALA A 63 5.63 -9.32 -2.38
N HIS A 64 6.18 -9.84 -3.45
CA HIS A 64 6.76 -11.18 -3.44
C HIS A 64 8.12 -11.27 -2.75
N ASN A 65 8.76 -10.15 -2.45
CA ASN A 65 9.99 -10.15 -1.67
C ASN A 65 10.15 -8.82 -0.93
N LYS A 66 11.06 -8.78 0.01
CA LYS A 66 11.25 -7.60 0.85
C LYS A 66 11.87 -6.42 0.10
N THR A 67 12.65 -6.68 -0.93
CA THR A 67 13.24 -5.61 -1.72
C THR A 67 12.17 -4.82 -2.47
N LEU A 68 11.26 -5.52 -3.10
CA LEU A 68 10.14 -4.87 -3.78
C LEU A 68 9.21 -4.19 -2.77
N ALA A 69 8.97 -4.81 -1.63
CA ALA A 69 8.15 -4.19 -0.59
C ALA A 69 8.75 -2.88 -0.11
N ALA A 70 10.08 -2.85 0.09
CA ALA A 70 10.76 -1.62 0.50
C ALA A 70 10.63 -0.54 -0.56
N GLN A 71 10.78 -0.90 -1.83
CA GLN A 71 10.64 0.04 -2.93
C GLN A 71 9.22 0.59 -3.00
N LEU A 72 8.22 -0.27 -2.91
CA LEU A 72 6.83 0.15 -2.93
C LEU A 72 6.49 1.05 -1.73
N CYS A 73 7.00 0.69 -0.55
CA CYS A 73 6.80 1.51 0.64
C CYS A 73 7.36 2.92 0.44
N SER A 74 8.57 3.01 -0.13
CA SER A 74 9.18 4.30 -0.42
C SER A 74 8.34 5.11 -1.41
N GLU A 75 7.87 4.47 -2.48
CA GLU A 75 7.04 5.15 -3.47
C GLU A 75 5.71 5.62 -2.89
N PHE A 76 5.05 4.77 -2.10
CA PHE A 76 3.77 5.15 -1.48
C PHE A 76 3.96 6.24 -0.44
N ARG A 77 5.08 6.27 0.27
CA ARG A 77 5.37 7.38 1.19
C ARG A 77 5.52 8.70 0.47
N GLU A 78 6.07 8.67 -0.73
CA GLU A 78 6.17 9.88 -1.55
C GLU A 78 4.80 10.35 -2.02
N PHE A 79 3.92 9.41 -2.38
CA PHE A 79 2.56 9.76 -2.81
C PHE A 79 1.66 10.18 -1.66
N PHE A 80 1.88 9.63 -0.47
CA PHE A 80 1.04 9.90 0.69
C PHE A 80 1.86 10.40 1.88
N PRO A 81 2.49 11.58 1.75
CA PRO A 81 3.37 12.07 2.82
C PRO A 81 2.64 12.41 4.10
N GLU A 82 1.34 12.62 4.04
CA GLU A 82 0.55 12.98 5.22
C GLU A 82 -0.20 11.78 5.82
N ASN A 83 -0.03 10.60 5.26
CA ASN A 83 -0.71 9.41 5.74
C ASN A 83 0.29 8.41 6.32
N ALA A 84 -0.22 7.50 7.13
CA ALA A 84 0.59 6.44 7.70
C ALA A 84 0.83 5.36 6.64
N VAL A 85 2.07 5.25 6.18
CA VAL A 85 2.50 4.20 5.26
C VAL A 85 3.52 3.35 6.00
N GLU A 86 3.15 2.13 6.33
CA GLU A 86 3.94 1.26 7.16
C GLU A 86 4.58 0.15 6.34
N TYR A 87 5.79 -0.20 6.71
CA TYR A 87 6.52 -1.27 6.08
C TYR A 87 6.58 -2.45 7.06
N PHE A 88 6.05 -3.56 6.63
CA PHE A 88 6.06 -4.77 7.43
C PHE A 88 6.76 -5.86 6.63
N VAL A 89 7.75 -6.49 7.22
CA VAL A 89 8.47 -7.57 6.57
C VAL A 89 8.56 -8.75 7.51
N SER A 90 8.33 -9.93 6.96
CA SER A 90 8.50 -11.15 7.71
C SER A 90 9.94 -11.58 7.60
N TYR A 91 10.63 -11.56 8.71
CA TYR A 91 11.99 -12.07 8.77
C TYR A 91 11.94 -13.55 9.04
N TYR A 92 12.38 -14.30 8.10
CA TYR A 92 12.52 -15.71 8.29
C TYR A 92 13.94 -15.99 8.74
N ASP A 93 14.22 -15.62 9.95
CA ASP A 93 15.53 -15.81 10.54
C ASP A 93 15.43 -16.91 11.58
N TYR A 94 15.97 -18.05 11.26
CA TYR A 94 15.92 -19.20 12.14
C TYR A 94 16.77 -19.02 13.41
N TYR A 95 17.56 -17.97 13.48
CA TYR A 95 18.36 -17.68 14.67
C TYR A 95 17.53 -17.11 15.80
N GLN A 96 16.51 -16.36 15.51
CA GLN A 96 15.78 -15.61 16.53
C GLN A 96 14.28 -15.51 16.26
N PRO A 97 13.61 -16.61 16.00
CA PRO A 97 12.18 -16.52 15.74
C PRO A 97 11.38 -15.98 16.93
N GLU A 98 11.77 -16.35 18.14
CA GLU A 98 11.07 -15.86 19.33
C GLU A 98 11.29 -14.38 19.57
N ALA A 99 12.47 -13.88 19.23
CA ALA A 99 12.76 -12.46 19.42
C ALA A 99 11.95 -11.60 18.45
N TYR A 100 11.80 -12.04 17.23
CA TYR A 100 11.11 -11.26 16.23
C TYR A 100 9.61 -11.19 16.45
N ILE A 101 8.99 -12.30 16.80
CA ILE A 101 7.55 -12.35 16.94
C ILE A 101 7.05 -11.38 18.00
N PRO A 102 7.56 -11.39 19.23
CA PRO A 102 7.11 -10.43 20.24
C PRO A 102 7.42 -8.98 19.85
N HIS A 103 8.55 -8.75 19.22
CA HIS A 103 8.94 -7.41 18.83
C HIS A 103 8.02 -6.86 17.75
N THR A 104 7.72 -7.68 16.76
CA THR A 104 6.84 -7.30 15.67
C THR A 104 5.43 -7.05 16.18
N ASP A 105 4.94 -7.93 17.04
CA ASP A 105 3.62 -7.76 17.63
C ASP A 105 3.53 -6.47 18.42
N THR A 106 4.54 -6.17 19.19
CA THR A 106 4.58 -4.92 19.96
C THR A 106 4.54 -3.71 19.06
N PHE A 107 5.30 -3.76 17.97
CA PHE A 107 5.33 -2.66 17.02
C PHE A 107 3.97 -2.45 16.37
N ILE A 108 3.33 -3.52 15.93
CA ILE A 108 2.03 -3.46 15.28
C ILE A 108 0.97 -2.94 16.26
N GLU A 109 0.97 -3.45 17.47
CA GLU A 109 0.03 -3.00 18.49
C GLU A 109 0.20 -1.50 18.79
N LYS A 110 1.45 -1.08 18.89
CA LYS A 110 1.73 0.32 19.16
C LYS A 110 1.21 1.21 18.04
N ASP A 111 1.46 0.82 16.80
CA ASP A 111 0.95 1.58 15.66
C ASP A 111 -0.56 1.58 15.62
N SER A 112 -1.18 0.45 15.90
CA SER A 112 -2.62 0.34 15.90
C SER A 112 -3.24 1.24 16.97
N SER A 113 -2.66 1.27 18.17
CA SER A 113 -3.20 2.08 19.24
C SER A 113 -3.04 3.57 18.99
N ILE A 114 -1.98 3.97 18.30
CA ILE A 114 -1.70 5.37 18.02
C ILE A 114 -2.55 5.90 16.87
N ASN A 115 -2.81 5.05 15.88
CA ASN A 115 -3.40 5.46 14.62
C ASN A 115 -4.75 4.84 14.32
N ASP A 116 -5.55 4.59 15.33
CA ASP A 116 -6.85 3.96 15.14
C ASP A 116 -7.76 4.71 14.17
N GLU A 117 -7.65 6.01 14.15
CA GLU A 117 -8.50 6.84 13.32
C GLU A 117 -7.84 7.29 12.03
N ILE A 118 -6.62 6.83 11.76
CA ILE A 118 -5.88 7.25 10.58
C ILE A 118 -5.92 6.17 9.52
N GLU A 119 -6.18 6.57 8.30
CA GLU A 119 -6.12 5.66 7.16
C GLU A 119 -4.71 5.12 6.99
N ARG A 120 -4.61 3.84 6.75
CA ARG A 120 -3.32 3.16 6.70
C ARG A 120 -3.07 2.44 5.40
N LEU A 121 -1.85 2.50 4.98
CA LEU A 121 -1.34 1.69 3.88
C LEU A 121 -0.19 0.85 4.44
N ILE A 122 -0.35 -0.45 4.39
CA ILE A 122 0.67 -1.37 4.87
C ILE A 122 1.28 -2.10 3.68
N VAL A 123 2.59 -2.01 3.55
CA VAL A 123 3.31 -2.73 2.52
C VAL A 123 4.02 -3.91 3.15
N TYR A 124 3.70 -5.09 2.68
CA TYR A 124 4.22 -6.33 3.23
C TYR A 124 5.08 -7.05 2.20
N GLY A 125 6.27 -7.44 2.61
CA GLY A 125 7.17 -8.24 1.79
C GLY A 125 7.55 -9.53 2.46
N THR A 126 7.60 -10.60 1.68
CA THR A 126 8.10 -11.89 2.16
C THR A 126 9.52 -12.12 1.69
N ILE A 127 10.20 -12.99 2.35
CA ILE A 127 11.56 -13.40 1.95
C ILE A 127 11.47 -14.54 0.96
#